data_0aa9a095eb74145a8458324738bf874d
#
_entry.id   0aa9a095eb74145a8458324738bf874d
#
_cell.length_a   1.000
_cell.length_b   1.000
_cell.length_c   1.000
_cell.angle_alpha   90.00
_cell.angle_beta   90.00
_cell.angle_gamma   90.00
#
_symmetry.space_group_name_H-M   'P 1'
#
loop_
_entity.id
_entity.type
_entity.pdbx_description
1 polymer ?
#
loop_
_entity_poly.entity_id
_entity_poly.type
_entity_poly.pdbx_seq_one_letter_code
_entity_poly.pdbx_strand_id
1 'polypeptide(L)'
;MFKTLKHLLALLGLILPLGLAATAQAAEPTRFTVEVRGKGPDVILIPGLASSRDVWAATAKQLEGRYRVHLIQVAGFAGLPAGGNAEGGVVEPLADEIVAYIASRRLDHPAIIGHSMGGFTALLIASHHPESVGRVMVVDALPFFSVLINPESTAETIAPQAAGFRDMVLGQSPEAFAAGQTRTMEGLIKTPAARPQAVAWSLATDRGVMARATYDVMTNDLRGDLAGIKTPVTVLYARDPEMGYVYGIVGLIYESNYAALPGVKLRPVNGAFHFVMLDQREAFAAEVETFRH
;
A
#
# COMPACT_ATOMS: atom_id res chain seq x y z
N MET A 1 -45.56 -28.47 -77.89
CA MET A 1 -45.80 -27.09 -77.33
C MET A 1 -45.38 -27.11 -75.86
N PHE A 2 -44.11 -26.82 -75.58
CA PHE A 2 -43.52 -26.98 -74.28
C PHE A 2 -43.28 -25.59 -73.68
N LYS A 3 -43.84 -25.32 -72.45
CA LYS A 3 -43.59 -24.14 -71.68
C LYS A 3 -42.46 -24.41 -70.66
N THR A 4 -41.36 -23.77 -70.81
CA THR A 4 -40.22 -23.79 -69.91
C THR A 4 -40.45 -22.85 -68.72
N LEU A 5 -40.47 -23.41 -67.52
CA LEU A 5 -40.56 -22.68 -66.25
C LEU A 5 -39.12 -22.36 -65.72
N LYS A 6 -38.73 -21.11 -65.66
CA LYS A 6 -37.47 -20.68 -65.11
C LYS A 6 -37.55 -20.51 -63.56
N HIS A 7 -36.75 -21.27 -62.82
CA HIS A 7 -36.61 -21.14 -61.39
C HIS A 7 -35.66 -20.04 -61.11
N LEU A 8 -36.12 -19.01 -60.38
CA LEU A 8 -35.32 -17.91 -59.81
C LEU A 8 -34.94 -18.28 -58.39
N LEU A 9 -33.70 -18.68 -58.15
CA LEU A 9 -33.15 -18.87 -56.81
C LEU A 9 -32.75 -17.48 -56.22
N ALA A 10 -33.52 -17.05 -55.25
CA ALA A 10 -33.14 -15.87 -54.44
C ALA A 10 -32.14 -16.31 -53.32
N LEU A 11 -30.88 -15.94 -53.45
CA LEU A 11 -29.90 -16.04 -52.38
C LEU A 11 -30.21 -14.90 -51.35
N LEU A 12 -30.80 -15.25 -50.21
CA LEU A 12 -30.84 -14.39 -49.03
C LEU A 12 -29.46 -14.46 -48.34
N GLY A 13 -28.62 -13.45 -48.55
CA GLY A 13 -27.39 -13.26 -47.79
C GLY A 13 -27.71 -12.86 -46.36
N LEU A 14 -27.46 -13.76 -45.42
CA LEU A 14 -27.56 -13.51 -43.96
C LEU A 14 -26.37 -12.64 -43.55
N ILE A 15 -26.58 -11.33 -43.46
CA ILE A 15 -25.58 -10.41 -42.88
C ILE A 15 -25.71 -10.53 -41.37
N LEU A 16 -24.80 -11.32 -40.75
CA LEU A 16 -24.60 -11.28 -39.31
C LEU A 16 -23.97 -9.90 -38.95
N PRO A 17 -24.59 -9.13 -38.05
CA PRO A 17 -23.90 -7.93 -37.52
C PRO A 17 -22.73 -8.42 -36.68
N LEU A 18 -21.49 -8.12 -37.10
CA LEU A 18 -20.31 -8.15 -36.22
C LEU A 18 -20.55 -7.09 -35.16
N GLY A 19 -21.07 -7.48 -34.00
CA GLY A 19 -21.11 -6.65 -32.83
C GLY A 19 -19.66 -6.31 -32.39
N LEU A 20 -19.21 -5.10 -32.68
CA LEU A 20 -18.05 -4.55 -32.00
C LEU A 20 -18.39 -4.51 -30.49
N ALA A 21 -17.92 -5.51 -29.75
CA ALA A 21 -17.84 -5.41 -28.31
C ALA A 21 -16.87 -4.25 -28.01
N ALA A 22 -17.40 -3.07 -27.71
CA ALA A 22 -16.63 -2.00 -27.13
C ALA A 22 -16.04 -2.54 -25.84
N THR A 23 -14.72 -2.80 -25.83
CA THR A 23 -14.00 -3.09 -24.59
C THR A 23 -14.13 -1.83 -23.75
N ALA A 24 -15.02 -1.89 -22.74
CA ALA A 24 -15.08 -0.82 -21.73
C ALA A 24 -13.67 -0.67 -21.16
N GLN A 25 -13.01 0.45 -21.48
CA GLN A 25 -11.72 0.77 -20.92
C GLN A 25 -11.94 0.97 -19.42
N ALA A 26 -11.27 0.14 -18.61
CA ALA A 26 -11.35 0.29 -17.15
C ALA A 26 -10.98 1.72 -16.79
N ALA A 27 -11.78 2.35 -15.92
CA ALA A 27 -11.49 3.68 -15.44
C ALA A 27 -10.11 3.71 -14.77
N GLU A 28 -9.32 4.75 -15.05
CA GLU A 28 -8.04 4.93 -14.39
C GLU A 28 -8.28 5.26 -12.90
N PRO A 29 -7.41 4.77 -12.01
CA PRO A 29 -7.52 5.07 -10.58
C PRO A 29 -7.52 6.57 -10.30
N THR A 30 -8.32 6.99 -9.32
CA THR A 30 -8.42 8.40 -8.90
C THR A 30 -7.66 8.68 -7.60
N ARG A 31 -7.45 7.63 -6.77
CA ARG A 31 -6.78 7.72 -5.46
C ARG A 31 -5.29 7.45 -5.51
N PHE A 32 -4.79 7.00 -6.65
CA PHE A 32 -3.36 6.78 -6.88
C PHE A 32 -3.03 6.80 -8.36
N THR A 33 -1.74 6.91 -8.67
CA THR A 33 -1.20 6.63 -10.00
C THR A 33 -0.25 5.46 -9.92
N VAL A 34 -0.04 4.76 -11.04
CA VAL A 34 0.84 3.59 -11.12
C VAL A 34 1.91 3.82 -12.16
N GLU A 35 3.15 3.54 -11.79
CA GLU A 35 4.24 3.33 -12.74
C GLU A 35 4.52 1.84 -12.83
N VAL A 36 4.58 1.29 -14.06
CA VAL A 36 4.82 -0.15 -14.27
C VAL A 36 6.18 -0.34 -14.91
N ARG A 37 7.01 -1.21 -14.30
CA ARG A 37 8.36 -1.56 -14.77
C ARG A 37 8.51 -3.06 -14.93
N GLY A 38 9.31 -3.50 -15.89
CA GLY A 38 9.62 -4.92 -16.07
C GLY A 38 8.50 -5.75 -16.70
N LYS A 39 8.66 -7.07 -16.67
CA LYS A 39 7.73 -8.07 -17.20
C LYS A 39 7.81 -9.33 -16.34
N GLY A 40 6.74 -10.11 -16.30
CA GLY A 40 6.64 -11.36 -15.54
C GLY A 40 5.48 -11.34 -14.54
N PRO A 41 5.53 -12.15 -13.48
CA PRO A 41 4.55 -12.12 -12.40
C PRO A 41 4.45 -10.75 -11.74
N ASP A 42 3.26 -10.39 -11.26
CA ASP A 42 2.98 -9.06 -10.76
C ASP A 42 3.41 -8.85 -9.31
N VAL A 43 4.02 -7.70 -9.03
CA VAL A 43 4.35 -7.23 -7.67
C VAL A 43 3.89 -5.79 -7.54
N ILE A 44 3.06 -5.50 -6.55
CA ILE A 44 2.58 -4.16 -6.24
C ILE A 44 3.36 -3.61 -5.04
N LEU A 45 3.92 -2.41 -5.17
CA LEU A 45 4.66 -1.73 -4.11
C LEU A 45 3.87 -0.51 -3.63
N ILE A 46 3.48 -0.51 -2.33
CA ILE A 46 2.65 0.55 -1.74
C ILE A 46 3.50 1.33 -0.72
N PRO A 47 3.72 2.65 -0.92
CA PRO A 47 4.51 3.47 -0.01
C PRO A 47 3.74 3.78 1.29
N GLY A 48 4.47 4.28 2.30
CA GLY A 48 3.91 4.73 3.56
C GLY A 48 3.23 6.11 3.48
N LEU A 49 2.73 6.57 4.62
CA LEU A 49 2.12 7.88 4.80
C LEU A 49 3.06 9.00 4.33
N ALA A 50 2.53 9.94 3.55
CA ALA A 50 3.24 11.11 3.05
C ALA A 50 4.55 10.79 2.31
N SER A 51 4.66 9.59 1.73
CA SER A 51 5.85 9.10 1.05
C SER A 51 5.67 9.05 -0.48
N SER A 52 6.79 9.10 -1.21
CA SER A 52 6.82 8.87 -2.66
C SER A 52 6.97 7.38 -2.98
N ARG A 53 6.49 6.97 -4.17
CA ARG A 53 6.82 5.68 -4.77
C ARG A 53 8.33 5.47 -4.91
N ASP A 54 9.11 6.55 -4.95
CA ASP A 54 10.57 6.50 -5.10
C ASP A 54 11.28 5.85 -3.88
N VAL A 55 10.59 5.71 -2.74
CA VAL A 55 11.07 4.92 -1.61
C VAL A 55 11.40 3.48 -2.03
N TRP A 56 10.74 3.00 -3.08
CA TRP A 56 10.89 1.67 -3.66
C TRP A 56 11.87 1.59 -4.84
N ALA A 57 12.58 2.68 -5.19
CA ALA A 57 13.41 2.71 -6.40
C ALA A 57 14.44 1.57 -6.47
N ALA A 58 15.14 1.27 -5.35
CA ALA A 58 16.09 0.17 -5.28
C ALA A 58 15.42 -1.20 -5.39
N THR A 59 14.27 -1.38 -4.72
CA THR A 59 13.47 -2.61 -4.77
C THR A 59 12.91 -2.87 -6.16
N ALA A 60 12.38 -1.83 -6.81
CA ALA A 60 11.90 -1.93 -8.19
C ALA A 60 13.02 -2.34 -9.14
N LYS A 61 14.22 -1.74 -9.00
CA LYS A 61 15.40 -2.10 -9.80
C LYS A 61 15.83 -3.56 -9.59
N GLN A 62 15.73 -4.08 -8.37
CA GLN A 62 16.00 -5.48 -8.06
C GLN A 62 14.99 -6.42 -8.74
N LEU A 63 13.72 -6.02 -8.77
CA LEU A 63 12.61 -6.87 -9.21
C LEU A 63 12.36 -6.82 -10.72
N GLU A 64 12.54 -5.67 -11.38
CA GLU A 64 12.11 -5.40 -12.76
C GLU A 64 12.68 -6.35 -13.82
N GLY A 65 13.80 -7.03 -13.53
CA GLY A 65 14.37 -8.01 -14.45
C GLY A 65 13.58 -9.33 -14.54
N ARG A 66 12.71 -9.63 -13.56
CA ARG A 66 11.96 -10.90 -13.45
C ARG A 66 10.47 -10.73 -13.14
N TYR A 67 10.05 -9.54 -12.73
CA TYR A 67 8.70 -9.23 -12.30
C TYR A 67 8.17 -8.01 -13.03
N ARG A 68 6.85 -7.95 -13.19
CA ARG A 68 6.15 -6.73 -13.56
C ARG A 68 5.81 -5.97 -12.26
N VAL A 69 6.53 -4.88 -12.03
CA VAL A 69 6.49 -4.11 -10.78
C VAL A 69 5.55 -2.93 -10.94
N HIS A 70 4.53 -2.84 -10.11
CA HIS A 70 3.54 -1.77 -10.07
C HIS A 70 3.85 -0.85 -8.89
N LEU A 71 4.40 0.33 -9.16
CA LEU A 71 4.77 1.34 -8.17
C LEU A 71 3.59 2.28 -7.94
N ILE A 72 2.93 2.15 -6.81
CA ILE A 72 1.80 3.00 -6.42
C ILE A 72 2.32 4.36 -5.93
N GLN A 73 1.74 5.47 -6.43
CA GLN A 73 1.85 6.78 -5.84
C GLN A 73 0.48 7.23 -5.37
N VAL A 74 0.30 7.33 -4.06
CA VAL A 74 -0.97 7.75 -3.46
C VAL A 74 -1.26 9.21 -3.83
N ALA A 75 -2.47 9.48 -4.29
CA ALA A 75 -2.91 10.83 -4.62
C ALA A 75 -2.96 11.71 -3.35
N GLY A 76 -2.44 12.90 -3.46
CA GLY A 76 -2.21 13.82 -2.34
C GLY A 76 -0.84 13.67 -1.68
N PHE A 77 -0.05 12.63 -1.98
CA PHE A 77 1.29 12.44 -1.40
C PHE A 77 2.38 12.88 -2.36
N ALA A 78 3.48 13.42 -1.80
CA ALA A 78 4.71 13.77 -2.49
C ALA A 78 4.49 14.61 -3.77
N GLY A 79 3.56 15.57 -3.72
CA GLY A 79 3.28 16.50 -4.81
C GLY A 79 2.25 16.01 -5.84
N LEU A 80 1.74 14.79 -5.74
CA LEU A 80 0.63 14.36 -6.58
C LEU A 80 -0.66 15.05 -6.10
N PRO A 81 -1.51 15.62 -6.99
CA PRO A 81 -2.81 16.17 -6.59
C PRO A 81 -3.66 15.17 -5.80
N ALA A 82 -4.49 15.69 -4.90
CA ALA A 82 -5.29 14.88 -3.98
C ALA A 82 -6.27 13.89 -4.66
N GLY A 83 -6.73 14.20 -5.89
CA GLY A 83 -7.60 13.32 -6.66
C GLY A 83 -8.80 12.81 -5.84
N GLY A 84 -9.08 11.52 -5.90
CA GLY A 84 -10.14 10.87 -5.12
C GLY A 84 -9.93 10.90 -3.61
N ASN A 85 -8.74 11.30 -3.12
CA ASN A 85 -8.43 11.46 -1.70
C ASN A 85 -8.69 12.89 -1.18
N ALA A 86 -9.25 13.78 -1.99
CA ALA A 86 -9.55 15.16 -1.57
C ALA A 86 -10.54 15.23 -0.40
N GLU A 87 -11.46 14.27 -0.31
CA GLU A 87 -12.48 14.18 0.74
C GLU A 87 -12.63 12.75 1.26
N GLY A 88 -13.23 12.60 2.46
CA GLY A 88 -13.50 11.32 3.10
C GLY A 88 -12.26 10.60 3.63
N GLY A 89 -12.42 9.30 3.91
CA GLY A 89 -11.33 8.42 4.29
C GLY A 89 -10.33 8.18 3.15
N VAL A 90 -9.13 7.78 3.51
CA VAL A 90 -8.03 7.56 2.55
C VAL A 90 -7.68 6.07 2.46
N VAL A 91 -7.49 5.37 3.58
CA VAL A 91 -6.87 4.05 3.62
C VAL A 91 -7.77 2.95 3.07
N GLU A 92 -9.02 2.84 3.55
CA GLU A 92 -9.96 1.82 3.06
C GLU A 92 -10.32 2.05 1.58
N PRO A 93 -10.73 3.28 1.15
CA PRO A 93 -11.02 3.53 -0.26
C PRO A 93 -9.80 3.34 -1.18
N LEU A 94 -8.58 3.56 -0.68
CA LEU A 94 -7.35 3.25 -1.42
C LEU A 94 -7.20 1.73 -1.62
N ALA A 95 -7.46 0.92 -0.58
CA ALA A 95 -7.42 -0.53 -0.65
C ALA A 95 -8.43 -1.07 -1.68
N ASP A 96 -9.68 -0.60 -1.63
CA ASP A 96 -10.75 -0.96 -2.56
C ASP A 96 -10.38 -0.62 -4.02
N GLU A 97 -9.81 0.56 -4.24
CA GLU A 97 -9.42 0.98 -5.60
C GLU A 97 -8.19 0.21 -6.10
N ILE A 98 -7.27 -0.23 -5.22
CA ILE A 98 -6.18 -1.16 -5.59
C ILE A 98 -6.74 -2.53 -5.99
N VAL A 99 -7.74 -3.05 -5.30
CA VAL A 99 -8.44 -4.29 -5.67
C VAL A 99 -9.12 -4.15 -7.03
N ALA A 100 -9.82 -3.04 -7.25
CA ALA A 100 -10.41 -2.72 -8.55
C ALA A 100 -9.36 -2.63 -9.67
N TYR A 101 -8.19 -2.04 -9.38
CA TYR A 101 -7.06 -2.01 -10.30
C TYR A 101 -6.55 -3.42 -10.63
N ILE A 102 -6.34 -4.29 -9.62
CA ILE A 102 -5.94 -5.69 -9.81
C ILE A 102 -6.90 -6.40 -10.78
N ALA A 103 -8.21 -6.29 -10.52
CA ALA A 103 -9.25 -6.90 -11.34
C ALA A 103 -9.28 -6.32 -12.77
N SER A 104 -9.22 -4.98 -12.91
CA SER A 104 -9.31 -4.30 -14.20
C SER A 104 -8.12 -4.59 -15.11
N ARG A 105 -6.93 -4.73 -14.51
CA ARG A 105 -5.69 -5.07 -15.22
C ARG A 105 -5.48 -6.59 -15.36
N ARG A 106 -6.39 -7.40 -14.79
CA ARG A 106 -6.33 -8.87 -14.79
C ARG A 106 -4.99 -9.38 -14.24
N LEU A 107 -4.55 -8.80 -13.13
CA LEU A 107 -3.35 -9.27 -12.45
C LEU A 107 -3.67 -10.60 -11.76
N ASP A 108 -2.83 -11.59 -11.97
CA ASP A 108 -3.06 -12.93 -11.44
C ASP A 108 -2.44 -13.06 -10.05
N HIS A 109 -3.23 -12.87 -9.00
CA HIS A 109 -2.84 -12.99 -7.59
C HIS A 109 -1.48 -12.31 -7.31
N PRO A 110 -1.34 -10.99 -7.55
CA PRO A 110 -0.07 -10.29 -7.39
C PRO A 110 0.46 -10.41 -5.96
N ALA A 111 1.78 -10.39 -5.81
CA ALA A 111 2.38 -10.13 -4.51
C ALA A 111 2.25 -8.65 -4.16
N ILE A 112 2.00 -8.32 -2.88
CA ILE A 112 2.00 -6.94 -2.41
C ILE A 112 3.09 -6.75 -1.37
N ILE A 113 3.91 -5.72 -1.53
CA ILE A 113 4.88 -5.25 -0.54
C ILE A 113 4.47 -3.84 -0.13
N GLY A 114 4.09 -3.64 1.12
CA GLY A 114 3.65 -2.35 1.64
C GLY A 114 4.48 -1.89 2.83
N HIS A 115 4.82 -0.61 2.88
CA HIS A 115 5.53 0.02 3.98
C HIS A 115 4.56 0.84 4.83
N SER A 116 4.62 0.71 6.15
CA SER A 116 3.86 1.56 7.07
C SER A 116 2.35 1.56 6.73
N MET A 117 1.73 2.70 6.45
CA MET A 117 0.35 2.79 5.93
C MET A 117 0.12 1.85 4.74
N GLY A 118 1.08 1.75 3.80
CA GLY A 118 0.98 0.81 2.68
C GLY A 118 1.00 -0.66 3.11
N GLY A 119 1.72 -1.00 4.19
CA GLY A 119 1.71 -2.32 4.81
C GLY A 119 0.36 -2.64 5.46
N PHE A 120 -0.21 -1.66 6.15
CA PHE A 120 -1.56 -1.74 6.70
C PHE A 120 -2.60 -1.92 5.57
N THR A 121 -2.50 -1.12 4.49
CA THR A 121 -3.36 -1.26 3.30
C THR A 121 -3.27 -2.65 2.68
N ALA A 122 -2.05 -3.24 2.61
CA ALA A 122 -1.86 -4.59 2.10
C ALA A 122 -2.50 -5.67 3.00
N LEU A 123 -2.45 -5.50 4.34
CA LEU A 123 -3.17 -6.37 5.28
C LEU A 123 -4.69 -6.25 5.12
N LEU A 124 -5.19 -5.03 4.95
CA LEU A 124 -6.61 -4.75 4.73
C LEU A 124 -7.11 -5.46 3.46
N ILE A 125 -6.35 -5.38 2.36
CA ILE A 125 -6.64 -6.11 1.13
C ILE A 125 -6.65 -7.63 1.37
N ALA A 126 -5.64 -8.18 2.04
CA ALA A 126 -5.56 -9.61 2.32
C ALA A 126 -6.68 -10.11 3.24
N SER A 127 -7.21 -9.23 4.11
CA SER A 127 -8.32 -9.54 5.01
C SER A 127 -9.67 -9.51 4.31
N HIS A 128 -9.94 -8.44 3.56
CA HIS A 128 -11.27 -8.19 2.98
C HIS A 128 -11.40 -8.79 1.57
N HIS A 129 -10.29 -8.96 0.84
CA HIS A 129 -10.25 -9.45 -0.55
C HIS A 129 -9.17 -10.54 -0.74
N PRO A 130 -9.23 -11.64 0.04
CA PRO A 130 -8.19 -12.67 0.04
C PRO A 130 -7.97 -13.33 -1.33
N GLU A 131 -8.98 -13.32 -2.19
CA GLU A 131 -8.90 -13.85 -3.56
C GLU A 131 -8.13 -12.94 -4.51
N SER A 132 -7.84 -11.69 -4.12
CA SER A 132 -7.20 -10.70 -4.99
C SER A 132 -5.68 -10.76 -4.93
N VAL A 133 -5.08 -11.41 -3.93
CA VAL A 133 -3.63 -11.35 -3.68
C VAL A 133 -3.03 -12.72 -3.37
N GLY A 134 -1.83 -12.98 -3.88
CA GLY A 134 -1.14 -14.25 -3.68
C GLY A 134 -0.29 -14.30 -2.41
N ARG A 135 0.31 -13.19 -2.02
CA ARG A 135 1.11 -13.05 -0.78
C ARG A 135 1.31 -11.59 -0.41
N VAL A 136 1.56 -11.33 0.87
CA VAL A 136 1.78 -9.98 1.40
C VAL A 136 3.07 -9.90 2.19
N MET A 137 3.89 -8.86 1.92
CA MET A 137 4.96 -8.43 2.80
C MET A 137 4.58 -7.08 3.42
N VAL A 138 4.49 -7.07 4.72
CA VAL A 138 4.31 -5.87 5.53
C VAL A 138 5.68 -5.39 5.99
N VAL A 139 6.01 -4.13 5.70
CA VAL A 139 7.27 -3.52 6.13
C VAL A 139 6.97 -2.47 7.19
N ASP A 140 7.30 -2.80 8.40
CA ASP A 140 7.20 -1.97 9.61
C ASP A 140 5.82 -1.33 9.82
N ALA A 141 4.80 -2.19 9.90
CA ALA A 141 3.44 -1.80 10.25
C ALA A 141 2.80 -2.83 11.20
N LEU A 142 1.88 -2.35 12.02
CA LEU A 142 1.04 -3.16 12.90
C LEU A 142 -0.39 -3.22 12.37
N PRO A 143 -1.17 -4.25 12.70
CA PRO A 143 -2.59 -4.33 12.34
C PRO A 143 -3.44 -3.29 13.08
N PHE A 144 -2.89 -2.67 14.13
CA PHE A 144 -3.44 -1.51 14.79
C PHE A 144 -2.31 -0.63 15.31
N PHE A 145 -2.11 0.52 14.67
CA PHE A 145 -1.01 1.44 14.99
C PHE A 145 -1.06 1.96 16.43
N SER A 146 -2.27 2.23 16.93
CA SER A 146 -2.47 2.96 18.20
C SER A 146 -2.06 2.19 19.46
N VAL A 147 -1.74 0.89 19.34
CA VAL A 147 -1.10 0.14 20.44
C VAL A 147 0.28 0.68 20.80
N LEU A 148 0.95 1.39 19.88
CA LEU A 148 2.23 2.06 20.14
C LEU A 148 2.07 3.32 21.01
N ILE A 149 0.86 3.90 21.04
CA ILE A 149 0.52 5.06 21.87
C ILE A 149 0.04 4.58 23.24
N ASN A 150 -0.89 3.63 23.25
CA ASN A 150 -1.38 2.96 24.46
C ASN A 150 -1.76 1.52 24.10
N PRO A 151 -1.12 0.50 24.71
CA PRO A 151 -1.41 -0.91 24.45
C PRO A 151 -2.88 -1.32 24.63
N GLU A 152 -3.62 -0.61 25.50
CA GLU A 152 -5.06 -0.86 25.77
C GLU A 152 -5.99 -0.11 24.83
N SER A 153 -5.46 0.55 23.78
CA SER A 153 -6.30 1.30 22.83
C SER A 153 -7.25 0.39 22.07
N THR A 154 -8.45 0.92 21.85
CA THR A 154 -9.41 0.45 20.84
C THR A 154 -9.66 1.56 19.84
N ALA A 155 -10.30 1.25 18.71
CA ALA A 155 -10.69 2.24 17.73
C ALA A 155 -11.51 3.40 18.34
N GLU A 156 -12.46 3.06 19.24
CA GLU A 156 -13.31 4.04 19.93
C GLU A 156 -12.54 4.90 20.92
N THR A 157 -11.63 4.30 21.72
CA THR A 157 -10.92 5.04 22.76
C THR A 157 -9.85 5.96 22.20
N ILE A 158 -9.27 5.65 21.03
CA ILE A 158 -8.24 6.47 20.38
C ILE A 158 -8.83 7.57 19.48
N ALA A 159 -10.06 7.44 19.00
CA ALA A 159 -10.65 8.35 18.02
C ALA A 159 -10.59 9.85 18.43
N PRO A 160 -10.85 10.26 19.67
CA PRO A 160 -10.70 11.67 20.08
C PRO A 160 -9.26 12.16 19.95
N GLN A 161 -8.26 11.35 20.31
CA GLN A 161 -6.85 11.70 20.19
C GLN A 161 -6.42 11.75 18.73
N ALA A 162 -6.88 10.81 17.89
CA ALA A 162 -6.64 10.81 16.46
C ALA A 162 -7.22 12.06 15.78
N ALA A 163 -8.44 12.47 16.20
CA ALA A 163 -9.05 13.72 15.73
C ALA A 163 -8.21 14.94 16.15
N GLY A 164 -7.75 14.99 17.40
CA GLY A 164 -6.86 16.06 17.86
C GLY A 164 -5.54 16.11 17.07
N PHE A 165 -4.98 14.97 16.71
CA PHE A 165 -3.76 14.89 15.87
C PHE A 165 -4.01 15.41 14.45
N ARG A 166 -5.14 14.99 13.85
CA ARG A 166 -5.59 15.50 12.55
C ARG A 166 -5.70 17.03 12.55
N ASP A 167 -6.40 17.57 13.54
CA ASP A 167 -6.66 19.00 13.65
C ASP A 167 -5.38 19.78 13.93
N MET A 168 -4.44 19.21 14.71
CA MET A 168 -3.12 19.77 14.94
C MET A 168 -2.34 19.88 13.63
N VAL A 169 -2.30 18.83 12.79
CA VAL A 169 -1.60 18.86 11.49
C VAL A 169 -2.17 19.95 10.60
N LEU A 170 -3.49 20.10 10.57
CA LEU A 170 -4.18 21.12 9.76
C LEU A 170 -3.91 22.55 10.26
N GLY A 171 -3.83 22.75 11.59
CA GLY A 171 -3.67 24.06 12.22
C GLY A 171 -2.23 24.58 12.29
N GLN A 172 -1.21 23.79 11.96
CA GLN A 172 0.18 24.23 12.02
C GLN A 172 0.50 25.31 10.99
N SER A 173 1.36 26.29 11.36
CA SER A 173 1.98 27.16 10.37
C SER A 173 2.89 26.35 9.42
N PRO A 174 3.20 26.84 8.22
CA PRO A 174 4.13 26.19 7.31
C PRO A 174 5.48 25.87 7.95
N GLU A 175 6.01 26.80 8.74
CA GLU A 175 7.30 26.69 9.42
C GLU A 175 7.26 25.62 10.53
N ALA A 176 6.20 25.61 11.35
CA ALA A 176 6.01 24.63 12.41
C ALA A 176 5.84 23.22 11.81
N PHE A 177 5.08 23.11 10.72
CA PHE A 177 4.92 21.84 9.99
C PHE A 177 6.26 21.35 9.43
N ALA A 178 7.04 22.22 8.76
CA ALA A 178 8.32 21.85 8.19
C ALA A 178 9.32 21.37 9.28
N ALA A 179 9.41 22.11 10.38
CA ALA A 179 10.23 21.71 11.53
C ALA A 179 9.76 20.39 12.16
N GLY A 180 8.44 20.17 12.21
CA GLY A 180 7.83 18.91 12.67
C GLY A 180 8.20 17.74 11.78
N GLN A 181 8.05 17.87 10.46
CA GLN A 181 8.41 16.82 9.52
C GLN A 181 9.91 16.48 9.54
N THR A 182 10.77 17.47 9.70
CA THR A 182 12.22 17.25 9.85
C THR A 182 12.50 16.36 11.07
N ARG A 183 11.99 16.72 12.24
CA ARG A 183 12.14 15.92 13.47
C ARG A 183 11.53 14.52 13.34
N THR A 184 10.39 14.41 12.68
CA THR A 184 9.75 13.10 12.41
C THR A 184 10.68 12.21 11.59
N MET A 185 11.26 12.70 10.49
CA MET A 185 12.16 11.90 9.67
C MET A 185 13.48 11.58 10.35
N GLU A 186 13.96 12.41 11.29
CA GLU A 186 15.10 12.07 12.15
C GLU A 186 14.82 10.86 13.04
N GLY A 187 13.60 10.72 13.54
CA GLY A 187 13.17 9.57 14.35
C GLY A 187 12.79 8.34 13.53
N LEU A 188 12.41 8.50 12.27
CA LEU A 188 11.96 7.40 11.42
C LEU A 188 13.04 6.84 10.48
N ILE A 189 14.12 7.56 10.23
CA ILE A 189 15.19 7.16 9.31
C ILE A 189 16.52 7.25 10.03
N LYS A 190 17.21 6.14 10.22
CA LYS A 190 18.53 6.07 10.82
C LYS A 190 19.60 6.70 9.92
N THR A 191 19.55 6.44 8.63
CA THR A 191 20.50 6.88 7.61
C THR A 191 20.37 8.38 7.33
N PRO A 192 21.27 9.28 7.82
CA PRO A 192 21.09 10.73 7.68
C PRO A 192 20.95 11.21 6.23
N ALA A 193 21.67 10.57 5.29
CA ALA A 193 21.65 10.96 3.88
C ALA A 193 20.28 10.74 3.19
N ALA A 194 19.41 9.90 3.74
CA ALA A 194 18.07 9.65 3.19
C ALA A 194 17.00 10.62 3.73
N ARG A 195 17.25 11.28 4.87
CA ARG A 195 16.29 12.17 5.55
C ARG A 195 15.80 13.35 4.71
N PRO A 196 16.70 14.12 4.01
CA PRO A 196 16.26 15.29 3.24
C PRO A 196 15.23 14.96 2.17
N GLN A 197 15.39 13.82 1.49
CA GLN A 197 14.45 13.39 0.46
C GLN A 197 13.09 13.00 1.05
N ALA A 198 13.07 12.30 2.17
CA ALA A 198 11.83 11.92 2.86
C ALA A 198 11.09 13.16 3.43
N VAL A 199 11.83 14.14 3.96
CA VAL A 199 11.28 15.44 4.37
C VAL A 199 10.65 16.15 3.17
N ALA A 200 11.34 16.18 2.02
CA ALA A 200 10.82 16.82 0.82
C ALA A 200 9.51 16.17 0.34
N TRP A 201 9.39 14.84 0.35
CA TRP A 201 8.15 14.15 0.02
C TRP A 201 7.01 14.52 0.99
N SER A 202 7.31 14.53 2.28
CA SER A 202 6.32 14.87 3.30
C SER A 202 5.83 16.32 3.19
N LEU A 203 6.74 17.27 2.94
CA LEU A 203 6.39 18.68 2.76
C LEU A 203 5.58 18.96 1.48
N ALA A 204 5.80 18.18 0.43
CA ALA A 204 5.05 18.26 -0.81
C ALA A 204 3.66 17.57 -0.73
N THR A 205 3.36 16.89 0.38
CA THR A 205 2.10 16.19 0.59
C THR A 205 0.97 17.16 0.94
N ASP A 206 -0.22 16.93 0.37
CA ASP A 206 -1.45 17.66 0.76
C ASP A 206 -1.75 17.39 2.24
N ARG A 207 -1.81 18.44 3.04
CA ARG A 207 -2.01 18.33 4.50
C ARG A 207 -3.35 17.73 4.88
N GLY A 208 -4.40 18.01 4.08
CA GLY A 208 -5.72 17.46 4.32
C GLY A 208 -5.75 15.95 4.12
N VAL A 209 -5.11 15.47 3.04
CA VAL A 209 -4.97 14.03 2.77
C VAL A 209 -4.12 13.38 3.85
N MET A 210 -2.96 13.97 4.20
CA MET A 210 -2.09 13.45 5.26
C MET A 210 -2.81 13.33 6.59
N ALA A 211 -3.54 14.38 6.99
CA ALA A 211 -4.25 14.42 8.27
C ALA A 211 -5.35 13.36 8.36
N ARG A 212 -6.13 13.15 7.28
CA ARG A 212 -7.15 12.10 7.22
C ARG A 212 -6.55 10.72 7.17
N ALA A 213 -5.50 10.51 6.37
CA ALA A 213 -4.79 9.22 6.33
C ALA A 213 -4.17 8.86 7.70
N THR A 214 -3.65 9.86 8.44
CA THR A 214 -3.16 9.65 9.82
C THR A 214 -4.30 9.22 10.74
N TYR A 215 -5.45 9.89 10.66
CA TYR A 215 -6.63 9.51 11.42
C TYR A 215 -7.04 8.07 11.12
N ASP A 216 -7.12 7.68 9.85
CA ASP A 216 -7.49 6.33 9.43
C ASP A 216 -6.51 5.29 9.99
N VAL A 217 -5.19 5.52 9.88
CA VAL A 217 -4.15 4.60 10.41
C VAL A 217 -4.26 4.46 11.93
N MET A 218 -4.64 5.53 12.63
CA MET A 218 -4.79 5.50 14.10
C MET A 218 -6.06 4.79 14.56
N THR A 219 -7.14 4.83 13.77
CA THR A 219 -8.46 4.36 14.20
C THR A 219 -8.88 3.02 13.57
N ASN A 220 -8.27 2.60 12.47
CA ASN A 220 -8.56 1.30 11.88
C ASN A 220 -7.82 0.17 12.62
N ASP A 221 -8.58 -0.78 13.15
CA ASP A 221 -8.07 -1.92 13.93
C ASP A 221 -8.38 -3.24 13.22
N LEU A 222 -7.37 -3.84 12.61
CA LEU A 222 -7.49 -5.12 11.91
C LEU A 222 -7.20 -6.36 12.79
N ARG A 223 -6.95 -6.19 14.10
CA ARG A 223 -6.58 -7.30 14.97
C ARG A 223 -7.67 -8.39 15.00
N GLY A 224 -8.93 -7.97 14.92
CA GLY A 224 -10.09 -8.88 14.88
C GLY A 224 -10.18 -9.69 13.59
N ASP A 225 -9.64 -9.18 12.50
CA ASP A 225 -9.76 -9.77 11.16
C ASP A 225 -8.60 -10.73 10.81
N LEU A 226 -7.50 -10.66 11.55
CA LEU A 226 -6.27 -11.40 11.25
C LEU A 226 -6.48 -12.91 11.14
N ALA A 227 -7.34 -13.49 11.97
CA ALA A 227 -7.63 -14.93 11.96
C ALA A 227 -8.27 -15.41 10.65
N GLY A 228 -8.92 -14.51 9.92
CA GLY A 228 -9.55 -14.76 8.61
C GLY A 228 -8.58 -14.73 7.42
N ILE A 229 -7.40 -14.15 7.58
CA ILE A 229 -6.42 -14.02 6.49
C ILE A 229 -5.81 -15.38 6.15
N LYS A 230 -6.00 -15.83 4.92
CA LYS A 230 -5.46 -17.08 4.37
C LYS A 230 -4.21 -16.86 3.52
N THR A 231 -4.04 -15.67 3.03
CA THR A 231 -2.88 -15.24 2.23
C THR A 231 -1.60 -15.32 3.06
N PRO A 232 -0.51 -15.93 2.57
CA PRO A 232 0.76 -15.93 3.28
C PRO A 232 1.26 -14.51 3.56
N VAL A 233 1.56 -14.20 4.83
CA VAL A 233 2.04 -12.89 5.25
C VAL A 233 3.43 -13.00 5.87
N THR A 234 4.34 -12.15 5.40
CA THR A 234 5.64 -11.90 6.03
C THR A 234 5.66 -10.47 6.55
N VAL A 235 6.04 -10.27 7.80
CA VAL A 235 6.15 -8.95 8.42
C VAL A 235 7.62 -8.71 8.74
N LEU A 236 8.19 -7.69 8.12
CA LEU A 236 9.51 -7.16 8.49
C LEU A 236 9.30 -6.01 9.46
N TYR A 237 10.04 -6.00 10.55
CA TYR A 237 9.97 -4.90 11.52
C TYR A 237 11.35 -4.39 11.91
N ALA A 238 11.43 -3.08 12.10
CA ALA A 238 12.64 -2.39 12.48
C ALA A 238 13.08 -2.76 13.90
N ARG A 239 14.39 -2.92 14.11
CA ARG A 239 14.97 -3.20 15.41
C ARG A 239 16.35 -2.58 15.52
N ASP A 240 16.52 -1.59 16.38
CA ASP A 240 17.79 -0.91 16.58
C ASP A 240 17.97 -0.48 18.05
N PRO A 241 19.17 -0.67 18.65
CA PRO A 241 19.45 -0.24 20.02
C PRO A 241 19.16 1.24 20.30
N GLU A 242 19.29 2.11 19.29
CA GLU A 242 18.99 3.54 19.43
C GLU A 242 17.49 3.84 19.60
N MET A 243 16.60 2.84 19.37
CA MET A 243 15.18 2.95 19.72
C MET A 243 14.91 2.94 21.23
N GLY A 244 15.97 2.83 22.04
CA GLY A 244 15.88 2.88 23.50
C GLY A 244 15.02 1.74 24.06
N TYR A 245 14.08 2.08 24.95
CA TYR A 245 13.20 1.09 25.59
C TYR A 245 12.43 0.21 24.58
N VAL A 246 12.00 0.79 23.46
CA VAL A 246 11.26 0.07 22.42
C VAL A 246 12.05 -1.09 21.83
N TYR A 247 13.39 -0.96 21.70
CA TYR A 247 14.28 -2.03 21.24
C TYR A 247 14.11 -3.33 22.01
N GLY A 248 13.96 -3.23 23.35
CA GLY A 248 13.81 -4.41 24.22
C GLY A 248 12.48 -5.13 24.08
N ILE A 249 11.43 -4.46 23.62
CA ILE A 249 10.06 -4.97 23.60
C ILE A 249 9.44 -5.03 22.20
N VAL A 250 10.09 -4.48 21.16
CA VAL A 250 9.49 -4.42 19.81
C VAL A 250 9.09 -5.79 19.29
N GLY A 251 9.91 -6.82 19.50
CA GLY A 251 9.57 -8.20 19.13
C GLY A 251 8.25 -8.67 19.78
N LEU A 252 8.09 -8.42 21.08
CA LEU A 252 6.87 -8.77 21.81
C LEU A 252 5.66 -7.98 21.30
N ILE A 253 5.84 -6.71 20.94
CA ILE A 253 4.76 -5.89 20.35
C ILE A 253 4.29 -6.54 19.04
N TYR A 254 5.20 -6.91 18.15
CA TYR A 254 4.85 -7.56 16.88
C TYR A 254 4.24 -8.95 17.12
N GLU A 255 4.85 -9.78 17.96
CA GLU A 255 4.33 -11.11 18.30
C GLU A 255 2.90 -11.06 18.86
N SER A 256 2.62 -10.17 19.81
CA SER A 256 1.30 -10.06 20.40
C SER A 256 0.24 -9.53 19.43
N ASN A 257 0.59 -8.55 18.61
CA ASN A 257 -0.37 -7.93 17.68
C ASN A 257 -0.66 -8.79 16.44
N TYR A 258 0.26 -9.69 16.07
CA TYR A 258 0.07 -10.62 14.96
C TYR A 258 -0.29 -12.05 15.41
N ALA A 259 -0.47 -12.29 16.71
CA ALA A 259 -0.70 -13.62 17.26
C ALA A 259 -1.90 -14.37 16.64
N ALA A 260 -2.94 -13.64 16.23
CA ALA A 260 -4.13 -14.20 15.59
C ALA A 260 -3.95 -14.53 14.10
N LEU A 261 -2.85 -14.09 13.45
CA LEU A 261 -2.62 -14.30 12.02
C LEU A 261 -1.98 -15.68 11.77
N PRO A 262 -2.68 -16.64 11.12
CA PRO A 262 -2.15 -17.97 10.92
C PRO A 262 -0.90 -17.98 10.04
N GLY A 263 0.17 -18.63 10.51
CA GLY A 263 1.39 -18.86 9.72
C GLY A 263 2.19 -17.58 9.40
N VAL A 264 1.93 -16.47 10.07
CA VAL A 264 2.70 -15.24 9.89
C VAL A 264 4.19 -15.46 10.15
N LYS A 265 5.03 -14.87 9.29
CA LYS A 265 6.49 -14.88 9.47
C LYS A 265 6.92 -13.50 9.95
N LEU A 266 7.31 -13.38 11.22
CA LEU A 266 7.85 -12.16 11.79
C LEU A 266 9.38 -12.15 11.64
N ARG A 267 9.93 -11.10 11.05
CA ARG A 267 11.35 -10.95 10.69
C ARG A 267 11.90 -9.62 11.20
N PRO A 268 12.72 -9.59 12.25
CA PRO A 268 13.40 -8.37 12.67
C PRO A 268 14.49 -7.98 11.68
N VAL A 269 14.53 -6.70 11.32
CA VAL A 269 15.63 -6.11 10.55
C VAL A 269 16.47 -5.26 11.50
N ASN A 270 17.62 -5.80 11.91
CA ASN A 270 18.49 -5.13 12.87
C ASN A 270 19.23 -3.95 12.21
N GLY A 271 19.41 -2.86 12.97
CA GLY A 271 20.12 -1.66 12.50
C GLY A 271 19.26 -0.74 11.65
N ALA A 272 17.95 -0.95 11.61
CA ALA A 272 17.00 -0.10 10.90
C ALA A 272 16.09 0.64 11.87
N PHE A 273 15.64 1.84 11.45
CA PHE A 273 14.45 2.50 11.92
C PHE A 273 13.28 2.20 10.97
N HIS A 274 12.21 2.97 11.07
CA HIS A 274 10.96 2.74 10.36
C HIS A 274 11.10 2.54 8.83
N PHE A 275 12.01 3.27 8.18
CA PHE A 275 12.27 3.13 6.74
C PHE A 275 13.32 2.04 6.47
N VAL A 276 12.98 0.81 6.81
CA VAL A 276 13.84 -0.38 6.70
C VAL A 276 14.56 -0.47 5.35
N MET A 277 13.85 -0.19 4.24
CA MET A 277 14.39 -0.24 2.87
C MET A 277 15.43 0.84 2.57
N LEU A 278 15.47 1.91 3.36
CA LEU A 278 16.45 2.99 3.23
C LEU A 278 17.66 2.77 4.15
N ASP A 279 17.42 2.20 5.33
CA ASP A 279 18.42 2.01 6.37
C ASP A 279 19.25 0.74 6.18
N GLN A 280 18.60 -0.36 5.80
CA GLN A 280 19.21 -1.69 5.66
C GLN A 280 18.92 -2.29 4.28
N ARG A 281 19.39 -1.63 3.24
CA ARG A 281 19.08 -1.95 1.83
C ARG A 281 19.40 -3.39 1.45
N GLU A 282 20.57 -3.90 1.86
CA GLU A 282 21.00 -5.26 1.52
C GLU A 282 20.18 -6.31 2.27
N ALA A 283 19.97 -6.12 3.57
CA ALA A 283 19.15 -7.02 4.39
C ALA A 283 17.71 -7.04 3.89
N PHE A 284 17.15 -5.86 3.59
CA PHE A 284 15.81 -5.75 3.00
C PHE A 284 15.72 -6.45 1.63
N ALA A 285 16.71 -6.25 0.77
CA ALA A 285 16.76 -6.91 -0.54
C ALA A 285 16.80 -8.45 -0.42
N ALA A 286 17.53 -8.99 0.56
CA ALA A 286 17.57 -10.42 0.83
C ALA A 286 16.21 -10.96 1.32
N GLU A 287 15.50 -10.22 2.17
CA GLU A 287 14.16 -10.60 2.61
C GLU A 287 13.14 -10.55 1.46
N VAL A 288 13.21 -9.56 0.57
CA VAL A 288 12.39 -9.48 -0.65
C VAL A 288 12.67 -10.68 -1.56
N GLU A 289 13.92 -11.11 -1.69
CA GLU A 289 14.28 -12.32 -2.48
C GLU A 289 13.66 -13.57 -1.87
N THR A 290 13.76 -13.74 -0.55
CA THR A 290 13.17 -14.90 0.18
C THR A 290 11.65 -14.91 0.12
N PHE A 291 11.01 -13.74 0.18
CA PHE A 291 9.55 -13.59 0.14
C PHE A 291 8.93 -14.09 -1.16
N ARG A 292 9.65 -14.07 -2.26
CA ARG A 292 9.16 -14.46 -3.59
C ARG A 292 9.00 -15.97 -3.77
N HIS A 293 9.63 -16.76 -2.92
CA HIS A 293 9.59 -18.22 -2.93
C HIS A 293 8.69 -18.75 -1.81
#